data_4d61bc895075b6b3d518dfc81036c8d2
#
_entry.id   4d61bc895075b6b3d518dfc81036c8d2
#
_cell.length_a   1.000
_cell.length_b   1.000
_cell.length_c   1.000
_cell.angle_alpha   90.00
_cell.angle_beta   90.00
_cell.angle_gamma   90.00
#
_symmetry.space_group_name_H-M   'P 1'
#
loop_
_entity.id
_entity.type
_entity.pdbx_description
1 polymer ?
#
loop_
_entity_poly.entity_id
_entity_poly.type
_entity_poly.pdbx_seq_one_letter_code
_entity_poly.pdbx_strand_id
1 'polypeptide(L)'
;MPFSLGQGYFTTSISAERFNAIKESSSTPEMSLWEKIKACFFSTYHADALECIFKLYHYEELNLTPVQVRGAYTKLRALASPGCKDQFIIESQEQTDELIIKGDNHSILLSVKVECHSEAFSLAKEINKLYPKIKNTSLGDISRLVIFGDSLSDSMGRMFEKTHHMLPSYGQFYGGRFTNGFTWPEFLSSPQFLSKKMINFAEGGSTSASYSCFNCIGDFVSNTDRQIASYIPSSQDLAMFLLGANDYMTLHKDNIAMVVEQQADDIEKIISEGVTNILVMGIPNLSSTPYAVHSDDKRKLEDESFAHNALLKKYVTQLKEKYPQHRICYFETSDAFNQITAVANGIGYDTENAYTHHGYVHIPGTKDPLLDISPRYIFNDSVHPTQEIHNSFAIILENFIVNHYSNV
;
A
#
# COMPACT_ATOMS: atom_id res chain seq x y z
N MET A 1 -9.73 -29.91 -15.37
CA MET A 1 -10.35 -29.66 -14.06
C MET A 1 -11.24 -28.44 -14.17
N PRO A 2 -12.38 -28.38 -13.51
CA PRO A 2 -13.18 -27.16 -13.51
C PRO A 2 -12.39 -26.00 -12.90
N PHE A 3 -12.68 -24.77 -13.31
CA PHE A 3 -12.05 -23.57 -12.78
C PHE A 3 -12.26 -23.48 -11.26
N SER A 4 -11.20 -23.59 -10.50
CA SER A 4 -11.26 -23.68 -9.04
C SER A 4 -10.87 -22.36 -8.36
N LEU A 5 -11.60 -22.03 -7.30
CA LEU A 5 -11.42 -20.87 -6.43
C LEU A 5 -10.97 -21.28 -5.04
N GLY A 6 -10.24 -20.43 -4.35
CA GLY A 6 -9.85 -20.61 -2.96
C GLY A 6 -8.46 -21.25 -2.78
N GLN A 7 -8.05 -21.40 -1.51
CA GLN A 7 -6.76 -21.93 -1.12
C GLN A 7 -6.90 -23.01 -0.03
N GLY A 8 -5.93 -23.93 0.02
CA GLY A 8 -5.89 -25.00 1.01
C GLY A 8 -6.99 -26.05 0.84
N TYR A 9 -7.59 -26.49 1.93
CA TYR A 9 -8.62 -27.53 1.96
C TYR A 9 -10.01 -27.08 1.48
N PHE A 10 -10.22 -25.78 1.29
CA PHE A 10 -11.53 -25.22 0.95
C PHE A 10 -11.50 -24.61 -0.44
N THR A 11 -11.71 -25.45 -1.45
CA THR A 11 -11.85 -25.01 -2.83
C THR A 11 -13.28 -25.21 -3.33
N THR A 12 -13.76 -24.29 -4.16
CA THR A 12 -15.01 -24.43 -4.92
C THR A 12 -14.69 -24.33 -6.40
N SER A 13 -15.57 -24.82 -7.27
CA SER A 13 -15.32 -24.80 -8.70
C SER A 13 -16.47 -24.15 -9.47
N ILE A 14 -16.12 -23.46 -10.55
CA ILE A 14 -17.06 -22.92 -11.55
C ILE A 14 -16.89 -23.76 -12.82
N SER A 15 -18.00 -24.37 -13.31
CA SER A 15 -17.97 -25.18 -14.54
C SER A 15 -17.96 -24.30 -15.79
N ALA A 16 -17.54 -24.88 -16.93
CA ALA A 16 -17.59 -24.22 -18.23
C ALA A 16 -19.04 -23.86 -18.63
N GLU A 17 -20.02 -24.70 -18.26
CA GLU A 17 -21.44 -24.40 -18.47
C GLU A 17 -21.87 -23.17 -17.67
N ARG A 18 -21.33 -22.98 -16.46
CA ARG A 18 -21.62 -21.78 -15.65
C ARG A 18 -21.01 -20.53 -16.28
N PHE A 19 -19.80 -20.61 -16.85
CA PHE A 19 -19.23 -19.53 -17.66
C PHE A 19 -20.13 -19.14 -18.83
N ASN A 20 -20.62 -20.11 -19.59
CA ASN A 20 -21.52 -19.86 -20.71
C ASN A 20 -22.86 -19.26 -20.25
N ALA A 21 -23.44 -19.76 -19.15
CA ALA A 21 -24.66 -19.19 -18.60
C ALA A 21 -24.51 -17.73 -18.15
N ILE A 22 -23.33 -17.34 -17.63
CA ILE A 22 -23.03 -15.96 -17.26
C ILE A 22 -22.91 -15.08 -18.50
N LYS A 23 -22.29 -15.58 -19.56
CA LYS A 23 -22.16 -14.87 -20.85
C LYS A 23 -23.53 -14.50 -21.45
N GLU A 24 -24.54 -15.33 -21.26
CA GLU A 24 -25.89 -15.14 -21.81
C GLU A 24 -26.83 -14.40 -20.84
N SER A 25 -26.40 -14.12 -19.61
CA SER A 25 -27.23 -13.47 -18.61
C SER A 25 -27.26 -11.95 -18.75
N SER A 26 -28.39 -11.33 -18.42
CA SER A 26 -28.55 -9.85 -18.42
C SER A 26 -28.29 -9.20 -17.06
N SER A 27 -27.90 -9.97 -16.05
CA SER A 27 -27.62 -9.48 -14.69
C SER A 27 -26.56 -10.34 -14.02
N THR A 28 -25.90 -9.78 -13.01
CA THR A 28 -24.95 -10.54 -12.19
C THR A 28 -25.61 -11.81 -11.65
N PRO A 29 -25.03 -12.99 -11.86
CA PRO A 29 -25.67 -14.24 -11.51
C PRO A 29 -25.75 -14.41 -9.98
N GLU A 30 -26.92 -14.80 -9.52
CA GLU A 30 -27.12 -15.14 -8.11
C GLU A 30 -26.43 -16.45 -7.74
N MET A 31 -25.90 -16.50 -6.54
CA MET A 31 -25.43 -17.76 -5.94
C MET A 31 -26.62 -18.68 -5.61
N SER A 32 -26.48 -19.95 -5.92
CA SER A 32 -27.37 -20.98 -5.45
C SER A 32 -27.35 -21.05 -3.91
N LEU A 33 -28.40 -21.63 -3.30
CA LEU A 33 -28.46 -21.81 -1.84
C LEU A 33 -27.22 -22.55 -1.29
N TRP A 34 -26.74 -23.53 -2.04
CA TRP A 34 -25.55 -24.31 -1.67
C TRP A 34 -24.26 -23.51 -1.76
N GLU A 35 -24.11 -22.66 -2.78
CA GLU A 35 -22.99 -21.72 -2.90
C GLU A 35 -23.01 -20.67 -1.78
N LYS A 36 -24.18 -20.13 -1.40
CA LYS A 36 -24.35 -19.20 -0.27
C LYS A 36 -23.95 -19.85 1.06
N ILE A 37 -24.36 -21.11 1.28
CA ILE A 37 -23.98 -21.89 2.48
C ILE A 37 -22.45 -22.09 2.51
N LYS A 38 -21.82 -22.52 1.41
CA LYS A 38 -20.38 -22.68 1.33
C LYS A 38 -19.64 -21.35 1.55
N ALA A 39 -20.09 -20.25 0.97
CA ALA A 39 -19.50 -18.94 1.15
C ALA A 39 -19.56 -18.47 2.60
N CYS A 40 -20.69 -18.74 3.30
CA CYS A 40 -20.87 -18.38 4.70
C CYS A 40 -19.92 -19.12 5.65
N PHE A 41 -19.68 -20.41 5.40
CA PHE A 41 -18.85 -21.24 6.28
C PHE A 41 -17.37 -21.30 5.90
N PHE A 42 -17.02 -21.04 4.63
CA PHE A 42 -15.69 -21.32 4.10
C PHE A 42 -15.04 -20.12 3.38
N SER A 43 -15.65 -18.93 3.42
CA SER A 43 -15.15 -17.70 2.77
C SER A 43 -14.69 -17.96 1.32
N THR A 44 -15.51 -18.62 0.50
CA THR A 44 -15.07 -19.14 -0.81
C THR A 44 -14.93 -18.08 -1.90
N TYR A 45 -15.18 -16.81 -1.63
CA TYR A 45 -15.14 -15.71 -2.62
C TYR A 45 -15.92 -15.97 -3.92
N HIS A 46 -16.89 -16.91 -3.88
CA HIS A 46 -17.59 -17.37 -5.06
C HIS A 46 -18.42 -16.26 -5.71
N ALA A 47 -19.07 -15.42 -4.88
CA ALA A 47 -19.83 -14.26 -5.36
C ALA A 47 -18.95 -13.27 -6.11
N ASP A 48 -17.79 -12.94 -5.54
CA ASP A 48 -16.81 -12.05 -6.15
C ASP A 48 -16.31 -12.57 -7.50
N ALA A 49 -16.08 -13.88 -7.59
CA ALA A 49 -15.67 -14.51 -8.84
C ALA A 49 -16.75 -14.45 -9.90
N LEU A 50 -18.03 -14.73 -9.56
CA LEU A 50 -19.16 -14.63 -10.47
C LEU A 50 -19.34 -13.18 -10.97
N GLU A 51 -19.20 -12.21 -10.09
CA GLU A 51 -19.24 -10.79 -10.44
C GLU A 51 -18.11 -10.41 -11.40
N CYS A 52 -16.89 -10.86 -11.16
CA CYS A 52 -15.76 -10.60 -12.05
C CYS A 52 -15.99 -11.22 -13.44
N ILE A 53 -16.47 -12.46 -13.52
CA ILE A 53 -16.77 -13.14 -14.78
C ILE A 53 -17.86 -12.37 -15.53
N PHE A 54 -18.92 -11.94 -14.83
CA PHE A 54 -19.98 -11.14 -15.44
C PHE A 54 -19.45 -9.81 -16.00
N LYS A 55 -18.68 -9.07 -15.22
CA LYS A 55 -18.03 -7.82 -15.66
C LYS A 55 -17.16 -8.02 -16.90
N LEU A 56 -16.40 -9.11 -16.96
CA LEU A 56 -15.53 -9.41 -18.08
C LEU A 56 -16.29 -9.78 -19.36
N TYR A 57 -17.44 -10.44 -19.27
CA TYR A 57 -18.26 -10.74 -20.45
C TYR A 57 -19.06 -9.54 -20.97
N HIS A 58 -19.50 -8.66 -20.07
CA HIS A 58 -20.40 -7.54 -20.36
C HIS A 58 -19.71 -6.17 -20.25
N TYR A 59 -18.38 -6.11 -20.40
CA TYR A 59 -17.60 -4.89 -20.16
C TYR A 59 -18.00 -3.73 -21.08
N GLU A 60 -18.39 -4.00 -22.32
CA GLU A 60 -18.87 -2.98 -23.26
C GLU A 60 -20.25 -2.44 -22.85
N GLU A 61 -21.18 -3.33 -22.50
CA GLU A 61 -22.53 -2.98 -22.06
C GLU A 61 -22.53 -2.18 -20.76
N LEU A 62 -21.60 -2.53 -19.86
CA LEU A 62 -21.38 -1.85 -18.58
C LEU A 62 -20.52 -0.58 -18.71
N ASN A 63 -20.05 -0.25 -19.91
CA ASN A 63 -19.14 0.87 -20.18
C ASN A 63 -17.91 0.86 -19.25
N LEU A 64 -17.34 -0.30 -18.99
CA LEU A 64 -16.15 -0.41 -18.14
C LEU A 64 -14.91 0.12 -18.87
N THR A 65 -14.11 0.89 -18.14
CA THR A 65 -12.82 1.35 -18.64
C THR A 65 -11.83 0.18 -18.77
N PRO A 66 -10.78 0.28 -19.61
CA PRO A 66 -9.74 -0.74 -19.70
C PRO A 66 -9.14 -1.12 -18.35
N VAL A 67 -8.98 -0.14 -17.44
CA VAL A 67 -8.50 -0.35 -16.07
C VAL A 67 -9.47 -1.21 -15.26
N GLN A 68 -10.77 -0.95 -15.34
CA GLN A 68 -11.79 -1.73 -14.62
C GLN A 68 -11.87 -3.16 -15.13
N VAL A 69 -11.74 -3.36 -16.45
CA VAL A 69 -11.70 -4.70 -17.06
C VAL A 69 -10.48 -5.48 -16.59
N ARG A 70 -9.27 -4.86 -16.61
CA ARG A 70 -8.05 -5.47 -16.09
C ARG A 70 -8.17 -5.76 -14.60
N GLY A 71 -8.76 -4.85 -13.83
CA GLY A 71 -9.03 -5.04 -12.41
C GLY A 71 -9.91 -6.27 -12.15
N ALA A 72 -11.01 -6.45 -12.89
CA ALA A 72 -11.87 -7.63 -12.79
C ALA A 72 -11.14 -8.94 -13.15
N TYR A 73 -10.31 -8.92 -14.21
CA TYR A 73 -9.49 -10.06 -14.61
C TYR A 73 -8.45 -10.42 -13.53
N THR A 74 -7.76 -9.43 -13.01
CA THR A 74 -6.76 -9.58 -11.95
C THR A 74 -7.39 -10.09 -10.65
N LYS A 75 -8.55 -9.54 -10.28
CA LYS A 75 -9.33 -10.02 -9.13
C LYS A 75 -9.68 -11.49 -9.28
N LEU A 76 -10.21 -11.87 -10.44
CA LEU A 76 -10.59 -13.25 -10.69
C LEU A 76 -9.39 -14.21 -10.62
N ARG A 77 -8.22 -13.81 -11.15
CA ARG A 77 -6.98 -14.59 -11.04
C ARG A 77 -6.50 -14.73 -9.60
N ALA A 78 -6.63 -13.68 -8.79
CA ALA A 78 -6.27 -13.72 -7.38
C ALA A 78 -7.14 -14.72 -6.59
N LEU A 79 -8.43 -14.78 -6.92
CA LEU A 79 -9.39 -15.70 -6.30
C LEU A 79 -9.22 -17.15 -6.77
N ALA A 80 -8.55 -17.38 -7.91
CA ALA A 80 -8.31 -18.70 -8.46
C ALA A 80 -7.38 -19.52 -7.55
N SER A 81 -7.63 -20.82 -7.47
CA SER A 81 -6.73 -21.75 -6.78
C SER A 81 -5.33 -21.75 -7.41
N PRO A 82 -4.26 -22.08 -6.67
CA PRO A 82 -2.90 -22.05 -7.20
C PRO A 82 -2.74 -22.82 -8.52
N GLY A 83 -3.39 -23.97 -8.67
CA GLY A 83 -3.33 -24.78 -9.90
C GLY A 83 -4.07 -24.22 -11.10
N CYS A 84 -4.91 -23.19 -10.90
CA CYS A 84 -5.66 -22.53 -11.98
C CYS A 84 -5.06 -21.18 -12.38
N LYS A 85 -4.05 -20.68 -11.69
CA LYS A 85 -3.46 -19.36 -12.00
C LYS A 85 -2.76 -19.31 -13.34
N ASP A 86 -2.20 -20.43 -13.78
CA ASP A 86 -1.53 -20.55 -15.09
C ASP A 86 -2.53 -20.60 -16.27
N GLN A 87 -3.83 -20.71 -15.97
CA GLN A 87 -4.89 -20.59 -16.98
C GLN A 87 -5.13 -19.15 -17.43
N PHE A 88 -4.64 -18.16 -16.66
CA PHE A 88 -4.75 -16.74 -16.97
C PHE A 88 -3.55 -16.29 -17.81
N ILE A 89 -3.82 -15.88 -19.03
CA ILE A 89 -2.80 -15.49 -20.01
C ILE A 89 -3.11 -14.08 -20.49
N ILE A 90 -2.10 -13.25 -20.64
CA ILE A 90 -2.19 -11.94 -21.28
C ILE A 90 -1.34 -11.99 -22.53
N GLU A 91 -1.97 -11.82 -23.69
CA GLU A 91 -1.28 -11.73 -24.97
C GLU A 91 -1.27 -10.25 -25.40
N SER A 92 -0.09 -9.62 -25.33
CA SER A 92 0.09 -8.19 -25.63
C SER A 92 0.37 -7.99 -27.13
N GLN A 93 -0.35 -7.05 -27.74
CA GLN A 93 -0.14 -6.52 -29.09
C GLN A 93 0.16 -5.03 -28.98
N GLU A 94 0.61 -4.37 -30.07
CA GLU A 94 1.08 -2.98 -30.03
C GLU A 94 0.14 -1.97 -29.35
N GLN A 95 -1.18 -2.15 -29.45
CA GLN A 95 -2.17 -1.22 -28.88
C GLN A 95 -3.23 -1.89 -28.02
N THR A 96 -3.24 -3.22 -27.97
CA THR A 96 -4.27 -3.98 -27.25
C THR A 96 -3.65 -5.17 -26.53
N ASP A 97 -4.17 -5.48 -25.35
CA ASP A 97 -3.92 -6.75 -24.67
C ASP A 97 -5.16 -7.64 -24.79
N GLU A 98 -4.94 -8.90 -25.04
CA GLU A 98 -5.97 -9.91 -24.97
C GLU A 98 -5.85 -10.66 -23.64
N LEU A 99 -6.86 -10.50 -22.77
CA LEU A 99 -6.96 -11.15 -21.48
C LEU A 99 -7.69 -12.47 -21.64
N ILE A 100 -6.99 -13.59 -21.48
CA ILE A 100 -7.51 -14.94 -21.78
C ILE A 100 -7.56 -15.77 -20.50
N ILE A 101 -8.68 -16.50 -20.32
CA ILE A 101 -8.77 -17.57 -19.33
C ILE A 101 -8.96 -18.88 -20.09
N LYS A 102 -8.02 -19.81 -19.91
CA LYS A 102 -8.07 -21.13 -20.52
C LYS A 102 -8.69 -22.16 -19.57
N GLY A 103 -9.55 -22.99 -20.10
CA GLY A 103 -10.03 -24.18 -19.41
C GLY A 103 -9.15 -25.40 -19.67
N ASP A 104 -9.65 -26.55 -19.28
CA ASP A 104 -9.05 -27.83 -19.59
C ASP A 104 -8.96 -28.02 -21.12
N ASN A 105 -7.95 -28.76 -21.56
CA ASN A 105 -7.69 -29.01 -22.99
C ASN A 105 -7.44 -27.75 -23.82
N HIS A 106 -6.92 -26.68 -23.20
CA HIS A 106 -6.64 -25.39 -23.85
C HIS A 106 -7.87 -24.69 -24.47
N SER A 107 -9.09 -25.10 -24.11
CA SER A 107 -10.30 -24.38 -24.51
C SER A 107 -10.29 -22.97 -23.92
N ILE A 108 -10.72 -21.98 -24.67
CA ILE A 108 -10.87 -20.60 -24.18
C ILE A 108 -12.21 -20.52 -23.44
N LEU A 109 -12.15 -20.26 -22.12
CA LEU A 109 -13.34 -19.98 -21.31
C LEU A 109 -13.76 -18.53 -21.43
N LEU A 110 -12.80 -17.61 -21.52
CA LEU A 110 -13.05 -16.18 -21.63
C LEU A 110 -11.89 -15.55 -22.41
N SER A 111 -12.21 -14.63 -23.32
CA SER A 111 -11.24 -13.75 -23.97
C SER A 111 -11.84 -12.35 -24.07
N VAL A 112 -11.07 -11.35 -23.63
CA VAL A 112 -11.46 -9.93 -23.64
C VAL A 112 -10.30 -9.11 -24.19
N LYS A 113 -10.56 -8.27 -25.20
CA LYS A 113 -9.57 -7.34 -25.74
C LYS A 113 -9.73 -5.98 -25.07
N VAL A 114 -8.64 -5.46 -24.55
CA VAL A 114 -8.58 -4.15 -23.91
C VAL A 114 -7.43 -3.33 -24.49
N GLU A 115 -7.58 -2.02 -24.52
CA GLU A 115 -6.47 -1.15 -24.89
C GLU A 115 -5.26 -1.41 -24.02
N CYS A 116 -4.07 -1.49 -24.63
CA CYS A 116 -2.82 -1.68 -23.92
C CYS A 116 -2.56 -0.45 -23.03
N HIS A 117 -2.48 -0.63 -21.74
CA HIS A 117 -2.00 0.38 -20.85
C HIS A 117 -0.46 0.35 -20.86
N SER A 118 0.12 1.05 -21.83
CA SER A 118 1.58 1.09 -22.03
C SER A 118 2.36 1.84 -20.94
N GLU A 119 1.72 2.28 -19.86
CA GLU A 119 2.37 3.13 -18.89
C GLU A 119 2.16 2.68 -17.44
N ALA A 120 2.72 1.50 -17.13
CA ALA A 120 3.04 1.21 -15.74
C ALA A 120 3.87 2.36 -15.16
N PHE A 121 3.50 2.85 -13.97
CA PHE A 121 4.18 3.96 -13.28
C PHE A 121 4.25 5.28 -14.09
N SER A 122 3.18 5.63 -14.81
CA SER A 122 3.09 6.91 -15.52
C SER A 122 3.26 8.10 -14.57
N LEU A 123 2.71 8.03 -13.37
CA LEU A 123 2.88 9.03 -12.31
C LEU A 123 4.34 9.15 -11.88
N ALA A 124 5.02 8.02 -11.66
CA ALA A 124 6.44 8.02 -11.27
C ALA A 124 7.33 8.68 -12.33
N LYS A 125 7.00 8.54 -13.64
CA LYS A 125 7.71 9.25 -14.71
C LYS A 125 7.55 10.76 -14.60
N GLU A 126 6.35 11.25 -14.32
CA GLU A 126 6.11 12.69 -14.15
C GLU A 126 6.80 13.23 -12.89
N ILE A 127 6.75 12.48 -11.78
CA ILE A 127 7.47 12.84 -10.54
C ILE A 127 8.99 12.86 -10.78
N ASN A 128 9.56 11.91 -11.54
CA ASN A 128 10.99 11.91 -11.88
C ASN A 128 11.42 13.13 -12.73
N LYS A 129 10.50 13.77 -13.46
CA LYS A 129 10.83 15.04 -14.16
C LYS A 129 11.03 16.20 -13.17
N LEU A 130 10.27 16.20 -12.06
CA LEU A 130 10.38 17.19 -10.99
C LEU A 130 11.56 16.90 -10.05
N TYR A 131 11.82 15.62 -9.82
CA TYR A 131 12.86 15.11 -8.94
C TYR A 131 13.82 14.19 -9.71
N PRO A 132 14.67 14.74 -10.58
CA PRO A 132 15.58 13.93 -11.38
C PRO A 132 16.59 13.23 -10.48
N LYS A 133 16.88 11.98 -10.82
CA LYS A 133 17.84 11.17 -10.06
C LYS A 133 19.22 11.84 -10.01
N ILE A 134 19.72 12.06 -8.80
CA ILE A 134 21.04 12.62 -8.56
C ILE A 134 22.08 11.51 -8.78
N LYS A 135 22.95 11.70 -9.78
CA LYS A 135 23.97 10.70 -10.15
C LYS A 135 25.19 10.81 -9.25
N ASN A 136 25.85 9.68 -9.02
CA ASN A 136 27.17 9.58 -8.35
C ASN A 136 27.19 10.08 -6.90
N THR A 137 26.14 9.92 -6.16
CA THR A 137 26.09 10.28 -4.75
C THR A 137 26.34 9.07 -3.86
N SER A 138 27.26 9.24 -2.91
CA SER A 138 27.49 8.29 -1.82
C SER A 138 26.82 8.82 -0.56
N LEU A 139 26.03 8.00 0.09
CA LEU A 139 25.49 8.32 1.43
C LEU A 139 26.56 8.17 2.55
N GLY A 140 27.83 8.17 2.18
CA GLY A 140 28.93 8.05 3.13
C GLY A 140 28.86 6.77 3.95
N ASP A 141 28.87 6.94 5.28
CA ASP A 141 28.91 5.82 6.22
C ASP A 141 27.55 5.13 6.41
N ILE A 142 26.46 5.64 5.81
CA ILE A 142 25.13 5.01 5.92
C ILE A 142 25.12 3.71 5.11
N SER A 143 24.99 2.58 5.82
CA SER A 143 24.91 1.25 5.22
C SER A 143 23.52 0.60 5.32
N ARG A 144 22.69 1.04 6.28
CA ARG A 144 21.38 0.47 6.55
C ARG A 144 20.31 1.58 6.64
N LEU A 145 19.13 1.28 6.10
CA LEU A 145 17.90 2.05 6.33
C LEU A 145 17.09 1.32 7.40
N VAL A 146 16.84 1.99 8.52
CA VAL A 146 16.07 1.42 9.63
C VAL A 146 14.73 2.14 9.73
N ILE A 147 13.64 1.40 9.58
CA ILE A 147 12.30 1.96 9.44
C ILE A 147 11.48 1.68 10.70
N PHE A 148 10.96 2.73 11.29
CA PHE A 148 9.94 2.71 12.34
C PHE A 148 8.67 3.33 11.77
N GLY A 149 7.55 2.59 11.81
CA GLY A 149 6.37 3.03 11.08
C GLY A 149 5.11 2.22 11.38
N ASP A 150 4.08 2.62 10.68
CA ASP A 150 2.76 1.99 10.69
C ASP A 150 2.48 1.23 9.38
N SER A 151 1.19 1.11 9.01
CA SER A 151 0.74 0.43 7.79
C SER A 151 1.31 1.01 6.50
N LEU A 152 1.65 2.31 6.46
CA LEU A 152 2.28 2.94 5.29
C LEU A 152 3.69 2.40 5.04
N SER A 153 4.31 1.81 6.03
CA SER A 153 5.70 1.35 6.03
C SER A 153 5.85 -0.15 6.26
N ASP A 154 4.78 -0.87 6.64
CA ASP A 154 4.82 -2.32 6.94
C ASP A 154 5.04 -3.13 5.66
N SER A 155 6.31 -3.33 5.30
CA SER A 155 6.73 -4.13 4.14
C SER A 155 6.94 -5.60 4.48
N MET A 156 6.99 -5.94 5.78
CA MET A 156 7.24 -7.29 6.25
C MET A 156 5.96 -8.07 6.55
N GLY A 157 4.80 -7.41 6.48
CA GLY A 157 3.51 -8.01 6.80
C GLY A 157 3.39 -8.39 8.29
N ARG A 158 3.95 -7.58 9.18
CA ARG A 158 3.95 -7.89 10.63
C ARG A 158 2.54 -7.97 11.21
N MET A 159 1.66 -7.04 10.83
CA MET A 159 0.25 -7.10 11.23
C MET A 159 -0.45 -8.32 10.63
N PHE A 160 -0.13 -8.69 9.38
CA PHE A 160 -0.68 -9.86 8.71
C PHE A 160 -0.32 -11.15 9.44
N GLU A 161 0.95 -11.35 9.79
CA GLU A 161 1.40 -12.49 10.59
C GLU A 161 0.79 -12.49 12.00
N LYS A 162 0.76 -11.34 12.68
CA LYS A 162 0.21 -11.16 14.02
C LYS A 162 -1.29 -11.48 14.09
N THR A 163 -2.03 -11.21 13.02
CA THR A 163 -3.46 -11.49 12.92
C THR A 163 -3.77 -12.84 12.27
N HIS A 164 -2.79 -13.73 12.16
CA HIS A 164 -2.95 -15.02 11.48
C HIS A 164 -3.54 -14.87 10.07
N HIS A 165 -3.01 -13.91 9.31
CA HIS A 165 -3.36 -13.60 7.93
C HIS A 165 -4.77 -12.99 7.73
N MET A 166 -5.35 -12.40 8.79
CA MET A 166 -6.65 -11.74 8.68
C MET A 166 -6.55 -10.27 8.26
N LEU A 167 -5.50 -9.56 8.65
CA LEU A 167 -5.32 -8.13 8.36
C LEU A 167 -3.92 -7.81 7.84
N PRO A 168 -3.82 -7.14 6.71
CA PRO A 168 -4.89 -6.75 5.80
C PRO A 168 -5.47 -7.96 5.04
N SER A 169 -6.70 -7.82 4.51
CA SER A 169 -7.41 -8.92 3.88
C SER A 169 -6.66 -9.47 2.66
N TYR A 170 -6.45 -10.77 2.65
CA TYR A 170 -5.79 -11.45 1.55
C TYR A 170 -6.57 -11.26 0.24
N GLY A 171 -5.87 -10.88 -0.83
CA GLY A 171 -6.46 -10.70 -2.15
C GLY A 171 -6.78 -9.23 -2.51
N GLN A 172 -6.97 -8.34 -1.54
CA GLN A 172 -7.09 -6.90 -1.78
C GLN A 172 -5.76 -6.16 -1.58
N PHE A 173 -4.83 -6.81 -0.91
CA PHE A 173 -3.55 -6.26 -0.52
C PHE A 173 -2.42 -7.23 -0.86
N TYR A 174 -1.23 -6.70 -1.11
CA TYR A 174 -0.10 -7.50 -1.55
C TYR A 174 0.70 -8.06 -0.37
N GLY A 175 0.69 -9.37 -0.20
CA GLY A 175 1.61 -10.08 0.70
C GLY A 175 1.68 -9.51 2.11
N GLY A 176 0.54 -9.15 2.70
CA GLY A 176 0.43 -8.61 4.03
C GLY A 176 0.74 -7.10 4.16
N ARG A 177 1.03 -6.41 3.05
CA ARG A 177 1.19 -4.95 3.01
C ARG A 177 -0.17 -4.28 2.92
N PHE A 178 -0.28 -3.05 3.40
CA PHE A 178 -1.50 -2.25 3.30
C PHE A 178 -1.56 -1.46 1.98
N THR A 179 -1.20 -2.10 0.89
CA THR A 179 -1.22 -1.53 -0.47
C THR A 179 -1.34 -2.66 -1.50
N ASN A 180 -1.55 -2.31 -2.75
CA ASN A 180 -1.66 -3.26 -3.86
C ASN A 180 -0.30 -3.75 -4.41
N GLY A 181 0.79 -3.45 -3.74
CA GLY A 181 2.13 -3.87 -4.17
C GLY A 181 3.20 -3.56 -3.13
N PHE A 182 4.36 -3.09 -3.57
CA PHE A 182 5.46 -2.71 -2.69
C PHE A 182 5.21 -1.37 -2.00
N THR A 183 5.74 -1.25 -0.79
CA THR A 183 5.72 -0.02 0.00
C THR A 183 6.95 0.85 -0.27
N TRP A 184 6.92 2.12 0.12
CA TRP A 184 8.02 3.06 -0.11
C TRP A 184 9.38 2.61 0.46
N PRO A 185 9.49 1.91 1.62
CA PRO A 185 10.77 1.42 2.11
C PRO A 185 11.42 0.40 1.17
N GLU A 186 10.61 -0.46 0.53
CA GLU A 186 11.11 -1.46 -0.41
C GLU A 186 11.64 -0.82 -1.69
N PHE A 187 10.92 0.17 -2.21
CA PHE A 187 11.44 0.96 -3.34
C PHE A 187 12.74 1.66 -2.96
N LEU A 188 12.74 2.40 -1.86
CA LEU A 188 13.87 3.20 -1.43
C LEU A 188 15.14 2.36 -1.20
N SER A 189 14.99 1.16 -0.65
CA SER A 189 16.11 0.25 -0.38
C SER A 189 16.61 -0.51 -1.62
N SER A 190 15.82 -0.54 -2.70
CA SER A 190 16.09 -1.33 -3.90
C SER A 190 17.32 -0.82 -4.69
N PRO A 191 17.90 -1.65 -5.60
CA PRO A 191 19.01 -1.25 -6.45
C PRO A 191 18.70 -0.07 -7.40
N GLN A 192 17.43 0.16 -7.71
CA GLN A 192 16.98 1.27 -8.53
C GLN A 192 17.01 2.62 -7.79
N PHE A 193 17.06 2.59 -6.45
CA PHE A 193 17.11 3.74 -5.56
C PHE A 193 18.43 3.79 -4.79
N LEU A 194 18.38 3.80 -3.47
CA LEU A 194 19.58 3.97 -2.63
C LEU A 194 20.46 2.72 -2.54
N SER A 195 19.96 1.55 -2.94
CA SER A 195 20.68 0.27 -2.87
C SER A 195 21.28 0.00 -1.49
N LYS A 196 20.49 0.16 -0.43
CA LYS A 196 20.91 -0.04 0.97
C LYS A 196 20.15 -1.19 1.62
N LYS A 197 20.79 -1.86 2.59
CA LYS A 197 20.11 -2.87 3.39
C LYS A 197 18.98 -2.22 4.21
N MET A 198 17.79 -2.80 4.13
CA MET A 198 16.65 -2.37 4.93
C MET A 198 16.49 -3.25 6.17
N ILE A 199 16.21 -2.61 7.33
CA ILE A 199 15.70 -3.24 8.54
C ILE A 199 14.39 -2.53 8.84
N ASN A 200 13.27 -3.25 8.83
CA ASN A 200 11.96 -2.67 8.98
C ASN A 200 11.25 -3.19 10.22
N PHE A 201 10.92 -2.29 11.14
CA PHE A 201 10.18 -2.55 12.37
C PHE A 201 8.71 -2.10 12.28
N ALA A 202 8.32 -1.45 11.18
CA ALA A 202 6.96 -0.99 10.99
C ALA A 202 5.95 -2.13 11.06
N GLU A 203 4.81 -1.85 11.71
CA GLU A 203 3.70 -2.79 11.86
C GLU A 203 2.39 -2.04 11.62
N GLY A 204 1.50 -2.61 10.82
CA GLY A 204 0.18 -2.03 10.55
C GLY A 204 -0.57 -1.67 11.83
N GLY A 205 -1.24 -0.51 11.84
CA GLY A 205 -1.97 -0.02 13.02
C GLY A 205 -1.11 0.59 14.13
N SER A 206 0.24 0.61 13.99
CA SER A 206 1.12 1.18 15.02
C SER A 206 0.83 2.64 15.29
N THR A 207 0.92 3.00 16.57
CA THR A 207 0.77 4.37 17.06
C THR A 207 2.13 5.01 17.36
N SER A 208 2.17 6.32 17.39
CA SER A 208 3.33 7.07 17.87
C SER A 208 3.47 6.93 19.37
N ALA A 209 2.37 7.15 20.09
CA ALA A 209 2.35 7.08 21.55
C ALA A 209 2.00 5.69 22.09
N SER A 210 2.41 5.43 23.33
CA SER A 210 2.02 4.24 24.08
C SER A 210 0.70 4.48 24.82
N TYR A 211 -0.20 3.53 24.77
CA TYR A 211 -1.49 3.59 25.47
C TYR A 211 -1.59 2.48 26.51
N SER A 212 -2.26 2.77 27.63
CA SER A 212 -2.29 1.88 28.78
C SER A 212 -3.12 0.61 28.53
N CYS A 213 -2.82 -0.44 29.31
CA CYS A 213 -3.42 -1.78 29.29
C CYS A 213 -4.96 -1.87 29.52
N PHE A 214 -5.62 -0.75 29.75
CA PHE A 214 -7.09 -0.69 29.76
C PHE A 214 -7.70 -0.44 28.38
N ASN A 215 -6.86 -0.27 27.34
CA ASN A 215 -7.29 -0.17 25.96
C ASN A 215 -6.83 -1.42 25.18
N CYS A 216 -7.73 -2.38 25.00
CA CYS A 216 -7.41 -3.64 24.32
C CYS A 216 -6.81 -3.45 22.93
N ILE A 217 -7.19 -2.39 22.20
CA ILE A 217 -6.61 -2.07 20.90
C ILE A 217 -5.19 -1.53 21.07
N GLY A 218 -4.96 -0.60 22.03
CA GLY A 218 -3.63 -0.05 22.31
C GLY A 218 -2.64 -1.09 22.82
N ASP A 219 -3.11 -2.15 23.49
CA ASP A 219 -2.26 -3.28 23.87
C ASP A 219 -1.93 -4.20 22.70
N PHE A 220 -2.87 -4.35 21.76
CA PHE A 220 -2.69 -5.20 20.60
C PHE A 220 -1.79 -4.58 19.53
N VAL A 221 -1.95 -3.30 19.21
CA VAL A 221 -1.13 -2.62 18.19
C VAL A 221 0.27 -2.33 18.74
N SER A 222 1.25 -2.23 17.85
CA SER A 222 2.59 -1.80 18.19
C SER A 222 2.64 -0.27 18.41
N ASN A 223 3.75 0.24 18.88
CA ASN A 223 4.04 1.68 19.00
C ASN A 223 5.53 1.93 18.82
N THR A 224 5.94 3.19 18.77
CA THR A 224 7.35 3.57 18.55
C THR A 224 8.27 2.92 19.57
N ASP A 225 7.98 2.99 20.88
CA ASP A 225 8.83 2.42 21.94
C ASP A 225 9.00 0.89 21.80
N ARG A 226 7.91 0.16 21.46
CA ARG A 226 7.99 -1.29 21.22
C ARG A 226 8.82 -1.66 19.99
N GLN A 227 8.77 -0.85 18.93
CA GLN A 227 9.59 -1.06 17.75
C GLN A 227 11.06 -0.82 18.06
N ILE A 228 11.37 0.25 18.80
CA ILE A 228 12.72 0.60 19.24
C ILE A 228 13.29 -0.47 20.19
N ALA A 229 12.50 -1.02 21.10
CA ALA A 229 12.95 -2.05 22.03
C ALA A 229 13.52 -3.31 21.34
N SER A 230 13.17 -3.54 20.08
CA SER A 230 13.67 -4.66 19.26
C SER A 230 14.86 -4.29 18.37
N TYR A 231 15.27 -3.02 18.39
CA TYR A 231 16.31 -2.51 17.52
C TYR A 231 17.69 -2.58 18.19
N ILE A 232 18.70 -2.89 17.39
CA ILE A 232 20.11 -2.83 17.79
C ILE A 232 20.77 -1.68 17.03
N PRO A 233 21.06 -0.56 17.71
CA PRO A 233 21.60 0.65 17.10
C PRO A 233 22.97 0.46 16.46
N SER A 234 23.22 1.26 15.39
CA SER A 234 24.53 1.39 14.78
C SER A 234 24.71 2.82 14.26
N SER A 235 25.92 3.34 14.34
CA SER A 235 26.27 4.65 13.78
C SER A 235 26.17 4.69 12.23
N GLN A 236 26.10 3.53 11.57
CA GLN A 236 25.93 3.41 10.13
C GLN A 236 24.45 3.35 9.69
N ASP A 237 23.52 3.59 10.61
CA ASP A 237 22.10 3.57 10.32
C ASP A 237 21.58 4.96 9.94
N LEU A 238 20.64 4.98 9.01
CA LEU A 238 19.67 6.07 8.85
C LEU A 238 18.36 5.59 9.47
N ALA A 239 18.06 6.06 10.69
CA ALA A 239 16.80 5.75 11.36
C ALA A 239 15.69 6.68 10.85
N MET A 240 14.61 6.10 10.36
CA MET A 240 13.52 6.80 9.68
C MET A 240 12.21 6.54 10.42
N PHE A 241 11.49 7.60 10.77
CA PHE A 241 10.26 7.54 11.56
C PHE A 241 9.08 8.10 10.76
N LEU A 242 8.04 7.30 10.56
CA LEU A 242 6.75 7.72 9.99
C LEU A 242 5.63 7.07 10.80
N LEU A 243 5.18 7.76 11.85
CA LEU A 243 4.11 7.33 12.77
C LEU A 243 3.27 8.53 13.21
N GLY A 244 2.10 8.26 13.77
CA GLY A 244 1.20 9.25 14.37
C GLY A 244 -0.20 9.26 13.75
N ALA A 245 -0.38 8.72 12.55
CA ALA A 245 -1.70 8.70 11.88
C ALA A 245 -2.74 7.87 12.67
N ASN A 246 -2.34 6.73 13.20
CA ASN A 246 -3.23 5.82 13.91
C ASN A 246 -3.66 6.32 15.29
N ASP A 247 -2.88 7.22 15.90
CA ASP A 247 -3.29 7.87 17.14
C ASP A 247 -4.60 8.63 16.95
N TYR A 248 -4.78 9.28 15.79
CA TYR A 248 -5.97 10.07 15.44
C TYR A 248 -7.05 9.24 14.74
N MET A 249 -6.69 8.50 13.69
CA MET A 249 -7.67 7.78 12.87
C MET A 249 -8.19 6.50 13.53
N THR A 250 -7.34 5.76 14.24
CA THR A 250 -7.70 4.45 14.81
C THR A 250 -8.09 4.56 16.28
N LEU A 251 -7.33 5.32 17.08
CA LEU A 251 -7.56 5.45 18.51
C LEU A 251 -8.30 6.74 18.89
N HIS A 252 -8.59 7.61 17.93
CA HIS A 252 -9.35 8.86 18.10
C HIS A 252 -8.82 9.74 19.25
N LYS A 253 -7.49 9.85 19.35
CA LYS A 253 -6.85 10.67 20.37
C LYS A 253 -6.85 12.13 19.95
N ASP A 254 -7.06 13.02 20.91
CA ASP A 254 -7.12 14.48 20.73
C ASP A 254 -5.94 15.20 21.42
N ASN A 255 -5.18 14.52 22.26
CA ASN A 255 -4.02 15.09 22.93
C ASN A 255 -2.76 15.02 22.04
N ILE A 256 -2.69 15.90 21.07
CA ILE A 256 -1.60 15.99 20.09
C ILE A 256 -0.24 16.21 20.80
N ALA A 257 -0.21 17.02 21.86
CA ALA A 257 1.01 17.29 22.59
C ALA A 257 1.62 16.00 23.17
N MET A 258 0.81 15.19 23.85
CA MET A 258 1.27 13.91 24.40
C MET A 258 1.79 12.95 23.30
N VAL A 259 1.07 12.86 22.17
CA VAL A 259 1.46 11.97 21.05
C VAL A 259 2.84 12.37 20.51
N VAL A 260 3.05 13.66 20.28
CA VAL A 260 4.29 14.17 19.68
C VAL A 260 5.45 14.20 20.67
N GLU A 261 5.20 14.54 21.94
CA GLU A 261 6.21 14.50 22.99
C GLU A 261 6.77 13.09 23.17
N GLN A 262 5.89 12.08 23.23
CA GLN A 262 6.33 10.69 23.37
C GLN A 262 7.14 10.22 22.15
N GLN A 263 6.75 10.60 20.94
CA GLN A 263 7.54 10.33 19.74
C GLN A 263 8.92 11.01 19.79
N ALA A 264 8.99 12.23 20.25
CA ALA A 264 10.24 12.97 20.38
C ALA A 264 11.18 12.30 21.42
N ASP A 265 10.63 11.86 22.55
CA ASP A 265 11.38 11.13 23.59
C ASP A 265 11.94 9.80 23.05
N ASP A 266 11.14 9.07 22.28
CA ASP A 266 11.55 7.82 21.63
C ASP A 266 12.67 8.05 20.60
N ILE A 267 12.60 9.13 19.82
CA ILE A 267 13.66 9.52 18.88
C ILE A 267 14.93 9.89 19.67
N GLU A 268 14.80 10.65 20.75
CA GLU A 268 15.94 11.03 21.58
C GLU A 268 16.63 9.81 22.22
N LYS A 269 15.87 8.79 22.60
CA LYS A 269 16.41 7.52 23.09
C LYS A 269 17.36 6.88 22.08
N ILE A 270 16.96 6.78 20.82
CA ILE A 270 17.83 6.22 19.76
C ILE A 270 19.08 7.08 19.53
N ILE A 271 18.97 8.39 19.61
CA ILE A 271 20.12 9.30 19.52
C ILE A 271 21.11 8.99 20.65
N SER A 272 20.62 8.85 21.89
CA SER A 272 21.45 8.55 23.05
C SER A 272 22.12 7.17 22.97
N GLU A 273 21.54 6.24 22.20
CA GLU A 273 22.10 4.91 21.94
C GLU A 273 23.11 4.88 20.77
N GLY A 274 23.43 6.03 20.18
CA GLY A 274 24.56 6.21 19.26
C GLY A 274 24.16 6.25 17.76
N VAL A 275 22.89 6.37 17.42
CA VAL A 275 22.47 6.59 16.04
C VAL A 275 22.66 8.06 15.68
N THR A 276 23.43 8.31 14.63
CA THR A 276 23.85 9.67 14.23
C THR A 276 23.07 10.26 13.07
N ASN A 277 22.38 9.44 12.28
CA ASN A 277 21.59 9.91 11.14
C ASN A 277 20.13 9.57 11.36
N ILE A 278 19.29 10.59 11.46
CA ILE A 278 17.87 10.44 11.82
C ILE A 278 17.00 11.26 10.89
N LEU A 279 16.02 10.62 10.31
CA LEU A 279 15.00 11.24 9.46
C LEU A 279 13.65 11.09 10.11
N VAL A 280 13.10 12.19 10.57
CA VAL A 280 11.74 12.27 11.12
C VAL A 280 10.81 12.77 10.01
N MET A 281 9.79 12.00 9.73
CA MET A 281 8.80 12.33 8.71
C MET A 281 7.50 12.73 9.39
N GLY A 282 6.92 13.86 9.02
CA GLY A 282 5.58 14.24 9.43
C GLY A 282 4.53 13.26 8.89
N ILE A 283 3.34 13.24 9.46
CA ILE A 283 2.22 12.44 8.92
C ILE A 283 1.66 13.10 7.66
N PRO A 284 1.09 12.33 6.71
CA PRO A 284 0.35 12.93 5.59
C PRO A 284 -0.87 13.70 6.09
N ASN A 285 -1.44 14.57 5.26
CA ASN A 285 -2.71 15.20 5.59
C ASN A 285 -3.83 14.16 5.57
N LEU A 286 -4.30 13.77 6.74
CA LEU A 286 -5.30 12.71 6.92
C LEU A 286 -6.68 13.09 6.34
N SER A 287 -6.96 14.40 6.20
CA SER A 287 -8.21 14.90 5.62
C SER A 287 -8.34 14.64 4.11
N SER A 288 -7.24 14.28 3.45
CA SER A 288 -7.20 13.94 2.02
C SER A 288 -7.55 12.48 1.73
N THR A 289 -7.70 11.65 2.75
CA THR A 289 -8.05 10.22 2.56
C THR A 289 -9.51 10.06 2.13
N PRO A 290 -9.87 9.04 1.33
CA PRO A 290 -11.28 8.75 1.00
C PRO A 290 -12.15 8.58 2.24
N TYR A 291 -11.61 8.04 3.33
CA TYR A 291 -12.30 7.95 4.61
C TYR A 291 -12.73 9.34 5.11
N ALA A 292 -11.81 10.29 5.16
CA ALA A 292 -12.10 11.63 5.66
C ALA A 292 -13.02 12.42 4.72
N VAL A 293 -12.82 12.29 3.40
CA VAL A 293 -13.64 12.97 2.39
C VAL A 293 -15.12 12.60 2.51
N HIS A 294 -15.41 11.34 2.89
CA HIS A 294 -16.77 10.82 3.03
C HIS A 294 -17.28 10.76 4.49
N SER A 295 -16.60 11.42 5.43
CA SER A 295 -16.97 11.47 6.85
C SER A 295 -17.07 12.89 7.37
N ASP A 296 -17.71 13.06 8.53
CA ASP A 296 -17.78 14.34 9.25
C ASP A 296 -16.45 14.71 9.93
N ASP A 297 -15.48 13.79 9.95
CA ASP A 297 -14.17 13.98 10.63
C ASP A 297 -13.14 14.76 9.80
N LYS A 298 -13.46 15.11 8.54
CA LYS A 298 -12.50 15.73 7.61
C LYS A 298 -11.76 16.92 8.22
N ARG A 299 -12.49 17.88 8.77
CA ARG A 299 -11.91 19.11 9.34
C ARG A 299 -11.06 18.80 10.59
N LYS A 300 -11.53 17.89 11.44
CA LYS A 300 -10.81 17.46 12.63
C LYS A 300 -9.48 16.82 12.26
N LEU A 301 -9.47 15.90 11.30
CA LEU A 301 -8.25 15.22 10.82
C LEU A 301 -7.28 16.19 10.13
N GLU A 302 -7.78 17.23 9.48
CA GLU A 302 -6.94 18.29 8.91
C GLU A 302 -6.23 19.08 10.02
N ASP A 303 -6.99 19.57 11.02
CA ASP A 303 -6.46 20.32 12.15
C ASP A 303 -5.45 19.48 12.96
N GLU A 304 -5.74 18.20 13.21
CA GLU A 304 -4.86 17.26 13.90
C GLU A 304 -3.57 17.01 13.13
N SER A 305 -3.63 16.77 11.82
CA SER A 305 -2.46 16.56 10.98
C SER A 305 -1.55 17.79 10.96
N PHE A 306 -2.13 18.96 10.80
CA PHE A 306 -1.38 20.21 10.80
C PHE A 306 -0.70 20.48 12.15
N ALA A 307 -1.44 20.35 13.26
CA ALA A 307 -0.93 20.59 14.59
C ALA A 307 0.16 19.58 14.99
N HIS A 308 -0.03 18.28 14.65
CA HIS A 308 0.98 17.24 14.85
C HIS A 308 2.29 17.59 14.12
N ASN A 309 2.21 17.88 12.84
CA ASN A 309 3.39 18.16 12.02
C ASN A 309 4.13 19.41 12.47
N ALA A 310 3.40 20.47 12.82
CA ALA A 310 3.99 21.71 13.33
C ALA A 310 4.73 21.50 14.66
N LEU A 311 4.14 20.73 15.57
CA LEU A 311 4.74 20.44 16.86
C LEU A 311 5.93 19.49 16.71
N LEU A 312 5.83 18.44 15.91
CA LEU A 312 6.91 17.48 15.65
C LEU A 312 8.12 18.18 15.02
N LYS A 313 7.91 19.06 14.05
CA LYS A 313 8.96 19.87 13.44
C LYS A 313 9.68 20.76 14.44
N LYS A 314 8.95 21.34 15.41
CA LYS A 314 9.52 22.10 16.51
C LYS A 314 10.44 21.22 17.39
N TYR A 315 9.99 20.03 17.76
CA TYR A 315 10.83 19.10 18.55
C TYR A 315 12.05 18.64 17.77
N VAL A 316 11.93 18.33 16.50
CA VAL A 316 13.09 18.01 15.65
C VAL A 316 14.10 19.15 15.62
N THR A 317 13.64 20.40 15.59
CA THR A 317 14.52 21.57 15.66
C THR A 317 15.26 21.63 16.98
N GLN A 318 14.59 21.39 18.10
CA GLN A 318 15.20 21.33 19.43
C GLN A 318 16.23 20.19 19.54
N LEU A 319 15.92 19.01 18.98
CA LEU A 319 16.87 17.89 18.93
C LEU A 319 18.11 18.22 18.10
N LYS A 320 17.99 18.93 16.97
CA LYS A 320 19.14 19.42 16.19
C LYS A 320 20.03 20.36 16.99
N GLU A 321 19.45 21.25 17.76
CA GLU A 321 20.20 22.18 18.63
C GLU A 321 20.89 21.45 19.77
N LYS A 322 20.21 20.46 20.38
CA LYS A 322 20.73 19.65 21.50
C LYS A 322 21.84 18.69 21.05
N TYR A 323 21.76 18.16 19.81
CA TYR A 323 22.68 17.17 19.26
C TYR A 323 23.35 17.66 17.97
N PRO A 324 24.17 18.72 18.00
CA PRO A 324 24.70 19.37 16.79
C PRO A 324 25.67 18.48 15.99
N GLN A 325 26.14 17.38 16.56
CA GLN A 325 27.01 16.40 15.89
C GLN A 325 26.22 15.34 15.11
N HIS A 326 24.88 15.32 15.23
CA HIS A 326 24.02 14.38 14.57
C HIS A 326 23.35 15.00 13.35
N ARG A 327 23.17 14.21 12.31
CA ARG A 327 22.39 14.61 11.13
C ARG A 327 20.93 14.27 11.35
N ILE A 328 20.17 15.21 11.90
CA ILE A 328 18.74 15.06 12.19
C ILE A 328 17.98 15.93 11.20
N CYS A 329 17.10 15.35 10.40
CA CYS A 329 16.29 16.08 9.42
C CYS A 329 14.81 15.82 9.63
N TYR A 330 14.00 16.82 9.30
CA TYR A 330 12.56 16.69 9.22
C TYR A 330 12.13 16.69 7.76
N PHE A 331 11.25 15.77 7.38
CA PHE A 331 10.69 15.66 6.04
C PHE A 331 9.19 15.99 6.05
N GLU A 332 8.78 16.89 5.17
CA GLU A 332 7.39 17.34 5.03
C GLU A 332 6.58 16.33 4.19
N THR A 333 6.10 15.27 4.84
CA THR A 333 5.33 14.20 4.17
C THR A 333 4.05 14.73 3.54
N SER A 334 3.34 15.64 4.21
CA SER A 334 2.13 16.26 3.66
C SER A 334 2.39 16.99 2.35
N ASP A 335 3.50 17.74 2.25
CA ASP A 335 3.87 18.46 1.03
C ASP A 335 4.21 17.50 -0.11
N ALA A 336 4.93 16.41 0.21
CA ALA A 336 5.24 15.39 -0.78
C ALA A 336 3.97 14.73 -1.34
N PHE A 337 3.03 14.36 -0.47
CA PHE A 337 1.74 13.78 -0.89
C PHE A 337 0.90 14.78 -1.69
N ASN A 338 0.86 16.06 -1.27
CA ASN A 338 0.15 17.11 -2.02
C ASN A 338 0.72 17.29 -3.44
N GLN A 339 2.03 17.26 -3.59
CA GLN A 339 2.67 17.33 -4.91
C GLN A 339 2.35 16.10 -5.77
N ILE A 340 2.43 14.91 -5.20
CA ILE A 340 2.06 13.67 -5.90
C ILE A 340 0.60 13.74 -6.35
N THR A 341 -0.30 14.13 -5.46
CA THR A 341 -1.74 14.26 -5.75
C THR A 341 -2.02 15.29 -6.85
N ALA A 342 -1.33 16.44 -6.82
CA ALA A 342 -1.49 17.47 -7.86
C ALA A 342 -1.03 16.96 -9.24
N VAL A 343 0.11 16.26 -9.32
CA VAL A 343 0.60 15.64 -10.56
C VAL A 343 -0.36 14.55 -11.02
N ALA A 344 -0.80 13.68 -10.11
CA ALA A 344 -1.72 12.58 -10.39
C ALA A 344 -3.05 13.09 -10.98
N ASN A 345 -3.64 14.12 -10.36
CA ASN A 345 -4.85 14.78 -10.84
C ASN A 345 -4.66 15.36 -12.25
N GLY A 346 -3.51 16.01 -12.49
CA GLY A 346 -3.15 16.58 -13.80
C GLY A 346 -3.05 15.57 -14.95
N ILE A 347 -2.81 14.30 -14.64
CA ILE A 347 -2.73 13.20 -15.62
C ILE A 347 -3.90 12.20 -15.53
N GLY A 348 -5.00 12.60 -14.86
CA GLY A 348 -6.27 11.88 -14.86
C GLY A 348 -6.38 10.71 -13.89
N TYR A 349 -5.67 10.76 -12.75
CA TYR A 349 -5.86 9.80 -11.66
C TYR A 349 -7.08 10.18 -10.82
N ASP A 350 -7.79 9.19 -10.29
CA ASP A 350 -8.77 9.40 -9.25
C ASP A 350 -8.04 9.68 -7.92
N THR A 351 -8.31 10.85 -7.35
CA THR A 351 -7.67 11.34 -6.13
C THR A 351 -8.57 11.33 -4.90
N GLU A 352 -9.83 10.91 -5.06
CA GLU A 352 -10.86 10.99 -4.00
C GLU A 352 -11.43 9.63 -3.59
N ASN A 353 -11.38 8.64 -4.51
CA ASN A 353 -11.98 7.34 -4.29
C ASN A 353 -10.95 6.24 -4.07
N ALA A 354 -11.40 5.17 -3.42
CA ALA A 354 -10.59 3.97 -3.20
C ALA A 354 -10.73 2.98 -4.36
N TYR A 355 -9.60 2.47 -4.84
CA TYR A 355 -9.58 1.53 -5.97
C TYR A 355 -10.24 0.19 -5.64
N THR A 356 -10.12 -0.30 -4.40
CA THR A 356 -10.74 -1.55 -3.96
C THR A 356 -12.27 -1.55 -4.09
N HIS A 357 -12.91 -0.38 -4.09
CA HIS A 357 -14.34 -0.25 -4.34
C HIS A 357 -14.73 -0.69 -5.77
N HIS A 358 -13.77 -0.70 -6.71
CA HIS A 358 -13.95 -1.17 -8.08
C HIS A 358 -13.54 -2.64 -8.28
N GLY A 359 -13.32 -3.37 -7.19
CA GLY A 359 -13.05 -4.79 -7.25
C GLY A 359 -11.62 -5.18 -7.57
N TYR A 360 -10.66 -4.27 -7.37
CA TYR A 360 -9.25 -4.60 -7.51
C TYR A 360 -8.82 -5.66 -6.49
N VAL A 361 -8.02 -6.61 -6.95
CA VAL A 361 -7.36 -7.59 -6.09
C VAL A 361 -5.95 -7.82 -6.60
N HIS A 362 -4.97 -7.74 -5.71
CA HIS A 362 -3.60 -8.10 -6.04
C HIS A 362 -3.49 -9.59 -6.41
N ILE A 363 -2.58 -9.91 -7.34
CA ILE A 363 -2.27 -11.30 -7.72
C ILE A 363 -1.15 -11.82 -6.81
N PRO A 364 -1.44 -12.75 -5.87
CA PRO A 364 -0.41 -13.34 -5.04
C PRO A 364 0.61 -14.13 -5.86
N GLY A 365 1.89 -14.03 -5.49
CA GLY A 365 2.96 -14.85 -6.06
C GLY A 365 3.57 -14.33 -7.36
N THR A 366 3.22 -13.13 -7.83
CA THR A 366 3.96 -12.42 -8.87
C THR A 366 5.21 -11.79 -8.26
N LYS A 367 6.37 -11.93 -8.94
CA LYS A 367 7.63 -11.32 -8.48
C LYS A 367 7.60 -9.79 -8.54
N ASP A 368 6.86 -9.24 -9.52
CA ASP A 368 6.61 -7.82 -9.70
C ASP A 368 5.11 -7.60 -9.62
N PRO A 369 4.58 -7.23 -8.43
CA PRO A 369 3.17 -6.94 -8.32
C PRO A 369 2.87 -5.72 -9.18
N LEU A 370 2.09 -5.88 -10.23
CA LEU A 370 1.42 -4.79 -10.92
C LEU A 370 2.26 -3.82 -11.73
N LEU A 371 3.42 -4.19 -12.21
CA LEU A 371 4.10 -3.40 -13.24
C LEU A 371 3.19 -3.16 -14.46
N ASP A 372 2.26 -4.09 -14.70
CA ASP A 372 1.37 -4.04 -15.86
C ASP A 372 0.02 -3.37 -15.61
N ILE A 373 -0.32 -3.02 -14.36
CA ILE A 373 -1.63 -2.47 -14.03
C ILE A 373 -1.48 -1.29 -13.07
N SER A 374 -1.40 -0.08 -13.62
CA SER A 374 -1.68 1.12 -12.83
C SER A 374 -3.20 1.31 -12.76
N PRO A 375 -3.79 1.29 -11.56
CA PRO A 375 -5.22 1.53 -11.41
C PRO A 375 -5.64 2.96 -11.74
N ARG A 376 -4.69 3.89 -11.84
CA ARG A 376 -4.90 5.34 -11.89
C ARG A 376 -5.73 5.87 -10.73
N TYR A 377 -5.53 5.31 -9.57
CA TYR A 377 -6.03 5.74 -8.28
C TYR A 377 -4.89 6.04 -7.34
N ILE A 378 -4.99 7.11 -6.57
CA ILE A 378 -3.97 7.36 -5.54
C ILE A 378 -4.19 6.50 -4.30
N PHE A 379 -5.41 6.12 -4.00
CA PHE A 379 -5.74 5.26 -2.85
C PHE A 379 -6.11 3.84 -3.26
N ASN A 380 -5.54 2.86 -2.57
CA ASN A 380 -5.88 1.45 -2.71
C ASN A 380 -7.17 1.12 -1.96
N ASP A 381 -7.29 1.57 -0.73
CA ASP A 381 -8.50 1.49 0.11
C ASP A 381 -8.90 2.89 0.61
N SER A 382 -9.77 2.97 1.62
CA SER A 382 -10.24 4.24 2.16
C SER A 382 -9.15 5.09 2.84
N VAL A 383 -7.96 4.53 3.09
CA VAL A 383 -6.87 5.20 3.85
C VAL A 383 -5.52 5.08 3.15
N HIS A 384 -5.20 3.89 2.62
CA HIS A 384 -3.85 3.55 2.19
C HIS A 384 -3.63 3.84 0.71
N PRO A 385 -2.48 4.40 0.34
CA PRO A 385 -2.15 4.69 -1.04
C PRO A 385 -1.83 3.42 -1.85
N THR A 386 -1.90 3.56 -3.19
CA THR A 386 -1.48 2.51 -4.11
C THR A 386 0.05 2.41 -4.18
N GLN A 387 0.55 1.28 -4.69
CA GLN A 387 1.97 1.04 -4.94
C GLN A 387 2.63 2.17 -5.74
N GLU A 388 1.94 2.73 -6.73
CA GLU A 388 2.47 3.79 -7.57
C GLU A 388 2.71 5.09 -6.79
N ILE A 389 1.86 5.38 -5.79
CA ILE A 389 2.07 6.47 -4.85
C ILE A 389 3.27 6.20 -3.95
N HIS A 390 3.42 4.97 -3.45
CA HIS A 390 4.61 4.58 -2.68
C HIS A 390 5.89 4.72 -3.49
N ASN A 391 5.88 4.35 -4.77
CA ASN A 391 7.02 4.55 -5.67
C ASN A 391 7.33 6.05 -5.87
N SER A 392 6.30 6.86 -6.15
CA SER A 392 6.42 8.31 -6.34
C SER A 392 6.95 9.00 -5.07
N PHE A 393 6.46 8.57 -3.92
CA PHE A 393 6.94 9.04 -2.63
C PHE A 393 8.42 8.68 -2.39
N ALA A 394 8.83 7.45 -2.75
CA ALA A 394 10.22 7.01 -2.64
C ALA A 394 11.16 7.85 -3.54
N ILE A 395 10.72 8.32 -4.71
CA ILE A 395 11.48 9.20 -5.59
C ILE A 395 11.76 10.54 -4.90
N ILE A 396 10.74 11.18 -4.31
CA ILE A 396 10.89 12.45 -3.59
C ILE A 396 11.79 12.26 -2.38
N LEU A 397 11.58 11.19 -1.65
CA LEU A 397 12.34 10.87 -0.44
C LEU A 397 13.81 10.54 -0.73
N GLU A 398 14.11 9.79 -1.82
CA GLU A 398 15.48 9.55 -2.29
C GLU A 398 16.20 10.89 -2.55
N ASN A 399 15.54 11.79 -3.27
CA ASN A 399 16.09 13.10 -3.59
C ASN A 399 16.39 13.90 -2.31
N PHE A 400 15.47 13.90 -1.35
CA PHE A 400 15.67 14.53 -0.05
C PHE A 400 16.85 13.91 0.71
N ILE A 401 16.91 12.58 0.82
CA ILE A 401 17.96 11.87 1.56
C ILE A 401 19.32 12.14 0.94
N VAL A 402 19.44 12.08 -0.38
CA VAL A 402 20.68 12.36 -1.07
C VAL A 402 21.15 13.78 -0.79
N ASN A 403 20.26 14.77 -0.83
CA ASN A 403 20.62 16.17 -0.58
C ASN A 403 21.06 16.47 0.87
N HIS A 404 20.58 15.68 1.86
CA HIS A 404 20.82 15.98 3.27
C HIS A 404 21.81 15.03 3.95
N TYR A 405 22.04 13.84 3.40
CA TYR A 405 22.86 12.80 4.00
C TYR A 405 24.05 12.37 3.15
N SER A 406 24.20 12.88 1.92
CA SER A 406 25.42 12.65 1.15
C SER A 406 26.62 13.35 1.81
N ASN A 407 27.76 12.72 1.74
CA ASN A 407 29.02 13.42 1.98
C ASN A 407 29.33 14.25 0.73
N VAL A 408 29.43 15.55 0.92
CA VAL A 408 29.90 16.50 -0.11
C VAL A 408 31.39 16.28 -0.35
#